data_da7e8833babc250ca21f0bacbe6581d8
#
_entry.id   da7e8833babc250ca21f0bacbe6581d8
#
_cell.length_a   1.000
_cell.length_b   1.000
_cell.length_c   1.000
_cell.angle_alpha   90.00
_cell.angle_beta   90.00
_cell.angle_gamma   90.00
#
_symmetry.space_group_name_H-M   'P 1'
#
loop_
_entity.id
_entity.type
_entity.pdbx_description
1 polymer ?
#
loop_
_entity_poly.entity_id
_entity_poly.type
_entity_poly.pdbx_seq_one_letter_code
_entity_poly.pdbx_strand_id
1 'polypeptide(L)'
;MSERGRILGVGGIFFKSVNQQQMKEWYAKHLGLADSGHGVMLPWREKDHPEREQMTIWSIFPGNTKYFEPGPASFMVNYIVDDLDALLDRLATHGVNIDPKRQDESYGRFAWIYDPDGNKIELWQPLNPNK
;
A
#
# COMPACT_ATOMS: atom_id res chain seq x y z
N MET A 1 1.87 15.52 22.33
CA MET A 1 0.64 14.90 21.81
C MET A 1 0.86 14.48 20.37
N SER A 2 0.62 13.24 20.10
CA SER A 2 0.83 12.73 18.74
C SER A 2 -0.38 13.06 17.87
N GLU A 3 -0.12 13.51 16.66
CA GLU A 3 -1.16 13.70 15.67
C GLU A 3 -1.67 12.34 15.20
N ARG A 4 -2.96 12.25 14.94
CA ARG A 4 -3.55 11.09 14.27
C ARG A 4 -3.33 11.24 12.76
N GLY A 5 -3.40 10.14 12.05
CA GLY A 5 -3.14 10.14 10.61
C GLY A 5 -1.67 10.11 10.28
N ARG A 6 -0.91 9.26 10.99
CA ARG A 6 0.53 9.10 10.75
C ARG A 6 0.78 7.85 9.92
N ILE A 7 1.81 7.91 9.08
CA ILE A 7 2.31 6.75 8.37
C ILE A 7 3.05 5.88 9.37
N LEU A 8 2.67 4.62 9.47
CA LEU A 8 3.31 3.65 10.36
C LEU A 8 4.41 2.87 9.66
N GLY A 9 4.28 2.67 8.36
CA GLY A 9 5.27 1.94 7.58
C GLY A 9 4.75 1.62 6.20
N VAL A 10 5.51 0.83 5.46
CA VAL A 10 5.13 0.42 4.11
C VAL A 10 4.22 -0.80 4.19
N GLY A 11 3.01 -0.67 3.64
CA GLY A 11 2.02 -1.74 3.62
C GLY A 11 2.01 -2.54 2.35
N GLY A 12 2.64 -2.04 1.29
CA GLY A 12 2.70 -2.78 0.04
C GLY A 12 3.68 -2.20 -0.94
N ILE A 13 4.33 -3.09 -1.69
CA ILE A 13 5.17 -2.75 -2.83
C ILE A 13 4.57 -3.49 -4.01
N PHE A 14 4.00 -2.75 -4.96
CA PHE A 14 3.35 -3.32 -6.13
C PHE A 14 4.05 -2.83 -7.38
N PHE A 15 4.33 -3.74 -8.29
CA PHE A 15 4.90 -3.35 -9.58
C PHE A 15 4.36 -4.28 -10.66
N LYS A 16 4.39 -3.81 -11.90
CA LYS A 16 3.80 -4.56 -12.99
C LYS A 16 4.88 -5.08 -13.93
N SER A 17 4.58 -6.21 -14.57
CA SER A 17 5.48 -6.81 -15.55
C SER A 17 4.69 -7.46 -16.66
N VAL A 18 5.14 -7.28 -17.90
CA VAL A 18 4.56 -7.97 -19.05
C VAL A 18 4.90 -9.46 -19.02
N ASN A 19 5.95 -9.85 -18.27
CA ASN A 19 6.36 -11.25 -18.10
C ASN A 19 6.15 -11.67 -16.65
N GLN A 20 4.92 -11.52 -16.16
CA GLN A 20 4.59 -11.73 -14.76
C GLN A 20 5.05 -13.08 -14.23
N GLN A 21 4.80 -14.17 -14.98
CA GLN A 21 5.15 -15.50 -14.53
C GLN A 21 6.66 -15.67 -14.41
N GLN A 22 7.41 -15.21 -15.40
CA GLN A 22 8.86 -15.28 -15.38
C GLN A 22 9.44 -14.47 -14.21
N MET A 23 8.89 -13.31 -13.96
CA MET A 23 9.32 -12.46 -12.85
C MET A 23 9.06 -13.14 -11.51
N LYS A 24 7.88 -13.76 -11.35
CA LYS A 24 7.55 -14.46 -10.10
C LYS A 24 8.52 -15.61 -9.85
N GLU A 25 8.87 -16.35 -10.90
CA GLU A 25 9.83 -17.46 -10.78
C GLU A 25 11.21 -16.95 -10.41
N TRP A 26 11.63 -15.84 -11.01
CA TRP A 26 12.95 -15.27 -10.73
C TRP A 26 13.06 -14.84 -9.26
N TYR A 27 12.05 -14.12 -8.76
CA TYR A 27 12.06 -13.64 -7.38
C TYR A 27 11.97 -14.79 -6.38
N ALA A 28 11.17 -15.82 -6.69
CA ALA A 28 11.08 -16.98 -5.82
C ALA A 28 12.42 -17.73 -5.75
N LYS A 29 13.06 -17.93 -6.92
CA LYS A 29 14.30 -18.69 -6.98
C LYS A 29 15.48 -17.97 -6.34
N HIS A 30 15.61 -16.67 -6.59
CA HIS A 30 16.81 -15.94 -6.20
C HIS A 30 16.67 -15.17 -4.89
N LEU A 31 15.47 -14.76 -4.53
CA LEU A 31 15.26 -13.95 -3.34
C LEU A 31 14.32 -14.60 -2.32
N GLY A 32 13.79 -15.78 -2.63
CA GLY A 32 12.90 -16.47 -1.71
C GLY A 32 11.52 -15.84 -1.59
N LEU A 33 11.16 -14.93 -2.50
CA LEU A 33 9.85 -14.28 -2.49
C LEU A 33 8.90 -15.11 -3.35
N ALA A 34 8.28 -16.11 -2.72
CA ALA A 34 7.38 -17.04 -3.40
C ALA A 34 5.94 -16.58 -3.24
N ASP A 35 5.31 -16.19 -4.37
CA ASP A 35 3.94 -15.70 -4.40
C ASP A 35 2.99 -16.89 -4.54
N SER A 36 2.10 -17.06 -3.55
CA SER A 36 1.11 -18.14 -3.54
C SER A 36 -0.22 -17.75 -4.18
N GLY A 37 -0.29 -16.60 -4.87
CA GLY A 37 -1.49 -16.11 -5.52
C GLY A 37 -2.04 -14.81 -4.95
N HIS A 38 -1.59 -14.44 -3.76
CA HIS A 38 -2.04 -13.22 -3.08
C HIS A 38 -0.87 -12.30 -2.71
N GLY A 39 0.24 -12.44 -3.44
CA GLY A 39 1.46 -11.72 -3.12
C GLY A 39 2.26 -12.41 -2.03
N VAL A 40 3.34 -11.78 -1.65
CA VAL A 40 4.20 -12.25 -0.56
C VAL A 40 3.98 -11.35 0.64
N MET A 41 3.75 -11.93 1.81
CA MET A 41 3.51 -11.18 3.04
C MET A 41 4.79 -11.10 3.84
N LEU A 42 5.27 -9.87 4.07
CA LEU A 42 6.49 -9.61 4.82
C LEU A 42 6.10 -8.96 6.15
N PRO A 43 6.06 -9.72 7.26
CA PRO A 43 5.61 -9.18 8.53
C PRO A 43 6.66 -8.32 9.20
N TRP A 44 6.19 -7.32 9.94
CA TRP A 44 7.07 -6.46 10.73
C TRP A 44 6.28 -5.93 11.92
N ARG A 45 6.97 -5.31 12.87
CA ARG A 45 6.35 -4.76 14.07
C ARG A 45 6.54 -3.26 14.12
N GLU A 46 5.53 -2.56 14.67
CA GLU A 46 5.63 -1.12 14.83
C GLU A 46 6.73 -0.78 15.82
N LYS A 47 7.53 0.20 15.47
CA LYS A 47 8.69 0.59 16.27
C LYS A 47 8.30 1.02 17.69
N ASP A 48 7.24 1.83 17.79
CA ASP A 48 6.83 2.39 19.09
C ASP A 48 5.80 1.50 19.80
N HIS A 49 5.26 0.52 19.10
CA HIS A 49 4.29 -0.43 19.65
C HIS A 49 4.61 -1.82 19.10
N PRO A 50 5.71 -2.45 19.59
CA PRO A 50 6.16 -3.72 19.00
C PRO A 50 5.20 -4.90 19.22
N GLU A 51 4.19 -4.73 20.08
CA GLU A 51 3.14 -5.73 20.23
C GLU A 51 2.19 -5.73 19.02
N ARG A 52 2.24 -4.69 18.17
CA ARG A 52 1.40 -4.60 16.96
C ARG A 52 2.16 -5.11 15.77
N GLU A 53 1.67 -6.21 15.20
CA GLU A 53 2.24 -6.77 13.99
C GLU A 53 1.56 -6.14 12.78
N GLN A 54 2.36 -5.73 11.81
CA GLN A 54 1.90 -5.21 10.54
C GLN A 54 2.50 -6.04 9.41
N MET A 55 2.13 -5.72 8.19
CA MET A 55 2.51 -6.53 7.05
C MET A 55 2.76 -5.66 5.84
N THR A 56 3.83 -5.96 5.12
CA THR A 56 4.08 -5.39 3.80
C THR A 56 3.74 -6.46 2.77
N ILE A 57 2.82 -6.15 1.87
CA ILE A 57 2.43 -7.06 0.80
C ILE A 57 3.26 -6.72 -0.44
N TRP A 58 4.09 -7.67 -0.88
CA TRP A 58 4.89 -7.52 -2.08
C TRP A 58 4.20 -8.29 -3.20
N SER A 59 3.93 -7.61 -4.34
CA SER A 59 3.13 -8.25 -5.38
C SER A 59 3.52 -7.77 -6.77
N ILE A 60 3.52 -8.69 -7.74
CA ILE A 60 3.74 -8.40 -9.15
C ILE A 60 2.40 -8.42 -9.86
N PHE A 61 2.04 -7.30 -10.49
CA PHE A 61 0.81 -7.15 -11.22
C PHE A 61 1.02 -7.43 -12.70
N PRO A 62 -0.05 -7.80 -13.43
CA PRO A 62 0.05 -7.92 -14.89
C PRO A 62 0.49 -6.61 -15.54
N GLY A 63 1.24 -6.70 -16.64
CA GLY A 63 1.74 -5.50 -17.33
C GLY A 63 0.66 -4.58 -17.85
N ASN A 64 -0.55 -5.12 -18.09
CA ASN A 64 -1.68 -4.33 -18.58
C ASN A 64 -2.60 -3.84 -17.47
N THR A 65 -2.20 -3.95 -16.20
CA THR A 65 -3.04 -3.48 -15.10
C THR A 65 -3.28 -1.98 -15.22
N LYS A 66 -4.48 -1.55 -14.85
CA LYS A 66 -4.83 -0.14 -14.77
C LYS A 66 -4.84 0.38 -13.35
N TYR A 67 -4.46 -0.46 -12.40
CA TYR A 67 -4.56 -0.14 -10.98
C TYR A 67 -3.68 1.05 -10.58
N PHE A 68 -2.56 1.24 -11.28
CA PHE A 68 -1.64 2.35 -10.98
C PHE A 68 -1.99 3.64 -11.71
N GLU A 69 -2.93 3.57 -12.66
CA GLU A 69 -3.34 4.76 -13.42
C GLU A 69 -4.11 5.74 -12.53
N PRO A 70 -4.01 7.04 -12.79
CA PRO A 70 -3.25 7.64 -13.90
C PRO A 70 -1.78 7.91 -13.61
N GLY A 71 -1.21 7.32 -12.57
CA GLY A 71 0.21 7.47 -12.29
C GLY A 71 1.08 6.93 -13.42
N PRO A 72 2.21 7.59 -13.73
CA PRO A 72 3.06 7.18 -14.85
C PRO A 72 4.01 6.03 -14.51
N ALA A 73 4.20 5.72 -13.24
CA ALA A 73 5.19 4.74 -12.81
C ALA A 73 4.69 3.31 -13.02
N SER A 74 5.64 2.39 -13.15
CA SER A 74 5.35 0.96 -13.25
C SER A 74 5.20 0.29 -11.88
N PHE A 75 5.23 1.08 -10.82
CA PHE A 75 5.09 0.59 -9.45
C PHE A 75 4.17 1.51 -8.66
N MET A 76 3.66 1.00 -7.55
CA MET A 76 2.88 1.78 -6.60
C MET A 76 3.23 1.33 -5.20
N VAL A 77 3.43 2.29 -4.30
CA VAL A 77 3.70 2.01 -2.90
C VAL A 77 2.43 2.22 -2.09
N ASN A 78 2.18 1.30 -1.17
CA ASN A 78 1.10 1.41 -0.21
C ASN A 78 1.71 1.72 1.16
N TYR A 79 1.11 2.68 1.86
CA TYR A 79 1.53 3.03 3.23
C TYR A 79 0.42 2.69 4.22
N ILE A 80 0.80 2.10 5.33
CA ILE A 80 -0.11 1.84 6.45
C ILE A 80 -0.23 3.09 7.30
N VAL A 81 -1.47 3.46 7.60
CA VAL A 81 -1.83 4.69 8.32
C VAL A 81 -2.62 4.31 9.55
N ASP A 82 -2.39 5.01 10.66
CA ASP A 82 -3.12 4.74 11.90
C ASP A 82 -4.57 5.27 11.87
N ASP A 83 -4.80 6.40 11.18
CA ASP A 83 -6.14 7.01 11.06
C ASP A 83 -6.24 7.69 9.70
N LEU A 84 -6.88 7.00 8.76
CA LEU A 84 -6.94 7.46 7.37
C LEU A 84 -7.74 8.75 7.23
N ASP A 85 -8.87 8.85 7.92
CA ASP A 85 -9.71 10.04 7.80
C ASP A 85 -8.97 11.29 8.30
N ALA A 86 -8.27 11.18 9.43
CA ALA A 86 -7.49 12.29 9.96
C ALA A 86 -6.38 12.71 8.99
N LEU A 87 -5.72 11.74 8.37
CA LEU A 87 -4.67 12.04 7.39
C LEU A 87 -5.27 12.75 6.17
N LEU A 88 -6.36 12.23 5.62
CA LEU A 88 -6.97 12.82 4.43
C LEU A 88 -7.47 14.24 4.69
N ASP A 89 -8.04 14.50 5.87
CA ASP A 89 -8.47 15.84 6.24
C ASP A 89 -7.28 16.82 6.23
N ARG A 90 -6.17 16.40 6.82
CA ARG A 90 -4.98 17.23 6.86
C ARG A 90 -4.39 17.46 5.47
N LEU A 91 -4.33 16.40 4.65
CA LEU A 91 -3.81 16.52 3.28
C LEU A 91 -4.69 17.45 2.44
N ALA A 92 -6.00 17.39 2.62
CA ALA A 92 -6.91 18.27 1.89
C ALA A 92 -6.67 19.75 2.22
N THR A 93 -6.37 20.05 3.47
CA THR A 93 -6.09 21.45 3.86
C THR A 93 -4.78 21.96 3.28
N HIS A 94 -3.88 21.05 2.88
CA HIS A 94 -2.60 21.41 2.26
C HIS A 94 -2.64 21.31 0.73
N GLY A 95 -3.81 21.09 0.16
CA GLY A 95 -3.97 21.08 -1.29
C GLY A 95 -3.41 19.84 -1.99
N VAL A 96 -3.24 18.74 -1.27
CA VAL A 96 -2.77 17.50 -1.87
C VAL A 96 -3.85 16.94 -2.78
N ASN A 97 -3.44 16.41 -3.94
CA ASN A 97 -4.37 15.82 -4.89
C ASN A 97 -4.82 14.45 -4.38
N ILE A 98 -6.07 14.38 -3.94
CA ILE A 98 -6.67 13.16 -3.41
C ILE A 98 -7.63 12.60 -4.46
N ASP A 99 -7.47 11.30 -4.77
CA ASP A 99 -8.37 10.64 -5.71
C ASP A 99 -9.78 10.62 -5.11
N PRO A 100 -10.83 10.89 -5.90
CA PRO A 100 -12.20 10.85 -5.37
C PRO A 100 -12.66 9.46 -4.96
N LYS A 101 -11.99 8.41 -5.43
CA LYS A 101 -12.34 7.04 -5.08
C LYS A 101 -11.95 6.75 -3.63
N ARG A 102 -12.86 6.07 -2.93
CA ARG A 102 -12.64 5.59 -1.57
C ARG A 102 -13.13 4.16 -1.50
N GLN A 103 -12.43 3.31 -0.77
CA GLN A 103 -12.86 1.92 -0.59
C GLN A 103 -12.76 1.56 0.88
N ASP A 104 -13.91 1.33 1.52
CA ASP A 104 -14.00 0.93 2.92
C ASP A 104 -14.51 -0.50 2.98
N GLU A 105 -13.70 -1.38 3.59
CA GLU A 105 -14.01 -2.80 3.76
C GLU A 105 -13.95 -3.13 5.24
N SER A 106 -14.49 -4.30 5.62
CA SER A 106 -14.44 -4.72 7.02
C SER A 106 -13.02 -4.93 7.53
N TYR A 107 -12.08 -5.20 6.64
CA TYR A 107 -10.68 -5.48 7.00
C TYR A 107 -9.76 -4.28 6.80
N GLY A 108 -10.25 -3.19 6.22
CA GLY A 108 -9.40 -2.03 6.01
C GLY A 108 -10.07 -0.91 5.25
N ARG A 109 -9.52 0.28 5.40
CA ARG A 109 -9.94 1.47 4.67
C ARG A 109 -8.84 1.89 3.74
N PHE A 110 -9.21 2.23 2.50
CA PHE A 110 -8.26 2.54 1.43
C PHE A 110 -8.61 3.86 0.78
N ALA A 111 -7.58 4.64 0.46
CA ALA A 111 -7.70 5.86 -0.34
C ALA A 111 -6.45 6.01 -1.20
N TRP A 112 -6.51 6.88 -2.18
CA TRP A 112 -5.40 7.10 -3.10
C TRP A 112 -5.12 8.58 -3.23
N ILE A 113 -3.82 8.92 -3.29
CA ILE A 113 -3.37 10.29 -3.48
C ILE A 113 -2.30 10.31 -4.56
N TYR A 114 -1.88 11.50 -4.96
CA TYR A 114 -0.86 11.67 -5.99
C TYR A 114 0.21 12.61 -5.47
N ASP A 115 1.48 12.23 -5.66
CA ASP A 115 2.57 13.10 -5.28
C ASP A 115 2.80 14.18 -6.33
N PRO A 116 3.75 15.13 -6.13
CA PRO A 116 3.96 16.21 -7.11
C PRO A 116 4.35 15.74 -8.51
N ASP A 117 4.93 14.55 -8.65
CA ASP A 117 5.25 13.98 -9.95
C ASP A 117 4.09 13.17 -10.55
N GLY A 118 2.95 13.13 -9.86
CA GLY A 118 1.79 12.40 -10.33
C GLY A 118 1.80 10.92 -10.02
N ASN A 119 2.73 10.45 -9.22
CA ASN A 119 2.76 9.03 -8.84
C ASN A 119 1.60 8.71 -7.90
N LYS A 120 0.89 7.64 -8.22
CA LYS A 120 -0.24 7.19 -7.39
C LYS A 120 0.27 6.49 -6.14
N ILE A 121 -0.28 6.85 -5.02
CA ILE A 121 0.06 6.29 -3.71
C ILE A 121 -1.21 5.72 -3.10
N GLU A 122 -1.13 4.49 -2.56
CA GLU A 122 -2.23 3.89 -1.85
C GLU A 122 -2.03 4.07 -0.35
N LEU A 123 -3.08 4.50 0.33
CA LEU A 123 -3.08 4.66 1.78
C LEU A 123 -4.05 3.63 2.36
N TRP A 124 -3.61 2.93 3.39
CA TRP A 124 -4.35 1.80 3.95
C TRP A 124 -4.36 1.89 5.47
N GLN A 125 -5.56 1.92 6.03
CA GLN A 125 -5.75 1.77 7.47
C GLN A 125 -6.30 0.38 7.71
N PRO A 126 -5.47 -0.58 8.17
CA PRO A 126 -5.97 -1.91 8.49
C PRO A 126 -6.95 -1.85 9.64
N LEU A 127 -8.02 -2.63 9.55
CA LEU A 127 -9.00 -2.78 10.62
C LEU A 127 -8.92 -4.22 11.12
N ASN A 128 -8.97 -4.36 12.44
CA ASN A 128 -8.99 -5.68 13.05
C ASN A 128 -10.37 -5.89 13.65
N PRO A 129 -11.25 -6.63 12.97
CA PRO A 129 -12.63 -6.80 13.44
C PRO A 129 -12.73 -7.62 14.72
N ASN A 130 -11.63 -8.25 15.17
CA ASN A 130 -11.61 -9.05 16.38
C ASN A 130 -11.11 -8.28 17.60
N LYS A 131 -10.96 -6.98 17.48
CA LYS A 131 -10.56 -6.13 18.60
C LYS A 131 -11.62 -5.14 18.95
#